data_54b1424f0a283016c51ec29ded3078fb
#
_entry.id   54b1424f0a283016c51ec29ded3078fb
#
_cell.length_a   1.000
_cell.length_b   1.000
_cell.length_c   1.000
_cell.angle_alpha   90.00
_cell.angle_beta   90.00
_cell.angle_gamma   90.00
#
_symmetry.space_group_name_H-M   'P 1'
#
loop_
_entity.id
_entity.type
_entity.pdbx_description
1 polymer ?
#
loop_
_entity_poly.entity_id
_entity_poly.type
_entity_poly.pdbx_seq_one_letter_code
_entity_poly.pdbx_strand_id
1 'polypeptide(L)'
;MKQTDRESRTRWIKLTAFFGVLAVLCVIGIFLPRPTESEIEKRKLTEFPAFTWESFWSGKWFSGIDTWYADTYPLRELLIGGNKVVQSLYGIRSDVIVGGENQGEEIPDIEGGQGELPTLPKDDPENKTDDPQQDNNTEPPRDGNVSADGEMISGIFVSGNVGYGLYYFQQENSDWYAAILNEMDKRLAGKAQLYSLVAPINGGVLLSDSLQKELHISDQREAIRYIYSRMAADINGVEVFDALREHVDEYIYFHTDHHWTALGAYYAYTQYAKAAGLTPHMLDQFEQVEFPNFLGTYYSVSGITSLGANPDTVIAYKPMGTNKMKMTMADGTTYDWLVVNDVSGYGSSMKYGAFAGGDQPYSVVENPEITDGSACLVIKDSYGNALIPYLVDHYQYLYWIDFRYYKGSIYDLVAEKNIKDVLVLQQIYNTGDSGALKKLQALVER
;
A
#
# COMPACT_ATOMS: atom_id res chain seq x y z
N MET A 1 28.84 42.83 40.66
CA MET A 1 27.44 43.35 40.57
C MET A 1 26.88 43.45 39.15
N LYS A 2 27.65 43.86 38.12
CA LYS A 2 27.09 43.99 36.73
C LYS A 2 26.87 42.69 35.97
N GLN A 3 27.52 41.57 36.32
CA GLN A 3 27.42 40.32 35.61
C GLN A 3 26.17 39.51 36.00
N THR A 4 25.79 39.51 37.30
CA THR A 4 24.58 38.90 37.84
C THR A 4 23.29 39.55 37.33
N ASP A 5 23.30 40.85 37.08
CA ASP A 5 22.15 41.59 36.53
C ASP A 5 21.89 41.22 35.05
N ARG A 6 22.96 41.02 34.28
CA ARG A 6 22.87 40.61 32.85
C ARG A 6 22.33 39.19 32.71
N GLU A 7 22.78 38.27 33.54
CA GLU A 7 22.31 36.88 33.55
C GLU A 7 20.85 36.78 33.97
N SER A 8 20.45 37.53 35.01
CA SER A 8 19.05 37.61 35.45
C SER A 8 18.13 38.13 34.34
N ARG A 9 18.53 39.21 33.67
CA ARG A 9 17.77 39.83 32.57
C ARG A 9 17.64 38.85 31.36
N THR A 10 18.68 38.12 31.06
CA THR A 10 18.66 37.11 29.99
C THR A 10 17.73 35.95 30.33
N ARG A 11 17.67 35.50 31.59
CA ARG A 11 16.72 34.49 32.06
C ARG A 11 15.27 34.96 31.94
N TRP A 12 14.98 36.17 32.34
CA TRP A 12 13.64 36.77 32.23
C TRP A 12 13.19 36.91 30.76
N ILE A 13 14.07 37.32 29.88
CA ILE A 13 13.78 37.38 28.42
C ILE A 13 13.43 36.00 27.87
N LYS A 14 14.21 34.97 28.22
CA LYS A 14 13.94 33.59 27.78
C LYS A 14 12.61 33.06 28.31
N LEU A 15 12.30 33.31 29.61
CA LEU A 15 11.03 32.90 30.22
C LEU A 15 9.85 33.64 29.59
N THR A 16 9.95 34.95 29.38
CA THR A 16 8.89 35.72 28.73
C THR A 16 8.65 35.26 27.30
N ALA A 17 9.72 34.99 26.53
CA ALA A 17 9.60 34.46 25.19
C ALA A 17 8.94 33.05 25.17
N PHE A 18 9.33 32.18 26.09
CA PHE A 18 8.74 30.85 26.23
C PHE A 18 7.24 30.90 26.54
N PHE A 19 6.86 31.67 27.57
CA PHE A 19 5.44 31.82 27.91
C PHE A 19 4.65 32.58 26.83
N GLY A 20 5.28 33.52 26.12
CA GLY A 20 4.68 34.21 24.99
C GLY A 20 4.33 33.25 23.87
N VAL A 21 5.25 32.33 23.50
CA VAL A 21 4.98 31.30 22.51
C VAL A 21 3.86 30.36 22.95
N LEU A 22 3.88 29.90 24.21
CA LEU A 22 2.81 29.07 24.76
C LEU A 22 1.44 29.77 24.71
N ALA A 23 1.38 31.05 25.07
CA ALA A 23 0.14 31.82 24.99
C ALA A 23 -0.40 31.94 23.58
N VAL A 24 0.49 32.15 22.58
CA VAL A 24 0.11 32.19 21.16
C VAL A 24 -0.42 30.83 20.70
N LEU A 25 0.24 29.75 21.05
CA LEU A 25 -0.23 28.39 20.72
C LEU A 25 -1.59 28.09 21.37
N CYS A 26 -1.81 28.49 22.62
CA CYS A 26 -3.11 28.35 23.29
C CYS A 26 -4.22 29.14 22.55
N VAL A 27 -3.94 30.37 22.14
CA VAL A 27 -4.90 31.19 21.38
C VAL A 27 -5.23 30.54 20.05
N ILE A 28 -4.22 30.03 19.31
CA ILE A 28 -4.41 29.26 18.08
C ILE A 28 -5.32 28.06 18.33
N GLY A 29 -5.00 27.24 19.34
CA GLY A 29 -5.75 26.05 19.69
C GLY A 29 -7.21 26.26 20.09
N ILE A 30 -7.56 27.49 20.56
CA ILE A 30 -8.92 27.82 20.99
C ILE A 30 -9.74 28.50 19.90
N PHE A 31 -9.14 29.37 19.10
CA PHE A 31 -9.88 30.28 18.21
C PHE A 31 -9.85 29.90 16.73
N LEU A 32 -8.89 29.05 16.27
CA LEU A 32 -8.88 28.62 14.87
C LEU A 32 -9.78 27.41 14.63
N PRO A 33 -10.34 27.27 13.40
CA PRO A 33 -11.10 26.10 13.02
C PRO A 33 -10.27 24.82 13.16
N ARG A 34 -10.87 23.77 13.70
CA ARG A 34 -10.23 22.47 13.86
C ARG A 34 -10.50 21.59 12.63
N PRO A 35 -9.49 20.92 12.10
CA PRO A 35 -9.70 19.96 11.01
C PRO A 35 -10.51 18.76 11.52
N THR A 36 -11.32 18.18 10.65
CA THR A 36 -12.09 16.96 10.91
C THR A 36 -11.49 15.73 10.22
N GLU A 37 -10.62 15.98 9.26
CA GLU A 37 -9.92 14.95 8.49
C GLU A 37 -8.46 15.33 8.34
N SER A 38 -7.57 14.35 8.30
CA SER A 38 -6.15 14.53 7.96
C SER A 38 -5.92 14.07 6.52
N GLU A 39 -5.44 14.97 5.67
CA GLU A 39 -5.07 14.63 4.30
C GLU A 39 -3.76 13.80 4.27
N ILE A 40 -2.86 14.03 5.21
CA ILE A 40 -1.59 13.31 5.32
C ILE A 40 -1.83 11.88 5.81
N GLU A 41 -2.67 11.71 6.84
CA GLU A 41 -2.94 10.41 7.47
C GLU A 41 -4.12 9.67 6.82
N LYS A 42 -4.78 10.27 5.82
CA LYS A 42 -5.94 9.72 5.08
C LYS A 42 -7.04 9.15 5.99
N ARG A 43 -7.29 9.79 7.14
CA ARG A 43 -8.27 9.35 8.12
C ARG A 43 -9.11 10.50 8.67
N LYS A 44 -10.27 10.15 9.20
CA LYS A 44 -11.04 11.08 10.05
C LYS A 44 -10.32 11.26 11.37
N LEU A 45 -10.27 12.50 11.82
CA LEU A 45 -9.68 12.85 13.11
C LEU A 45 -10.66 12.56 14.25
N THR A 46 -10.12 12.42 15.46
CA THR A 46 -10.88 12.09 16.67
C THR A 46 -12.00 13.08 16.90
N GLU A 47 -13.22 12.62 17.10
CA GLU A 47 -14.36 13.45 17.49
C GLU A 47 -14.29 13.85 18.96
N PHE A 48 -14.93 14.97 19.32
CA PHE A 48 -14.98 15.39 20.72
C PHE A 48 -15.71 14.32 21.56
N PRO A 49 -15.13 13.87 22.70
CA PRO A 49 -15.67 12.75 23.45
C PRO A 49 -17.03 13.09 24.08
N ALA A 50 -17.99 12.19 23.93
CA ALA A 50 -19.29 12.33 24.59
C ALA A 50 -19.13 12.29 26.10
N PHE A 51 -19.80 13.22 26.77
CA PHE A 51 -19.79 13.30 28.24
C PHE A 51 -20.72 12.23 28.84
N THR A 52 -20.18 11.42 29.74
CA THR A 52 -20.96 10.56 30.63
C THR A 52 -20.38 10.64 32.03
N TRP A 53 -21.22 10.50 33.06
CA TRP A 53 -20.73 10.51 34.45
C TRP A 53 -19.73 9.40 34.75
N GLU A 54 -19.88 8.24 34.10
CA GLU A 54 -18.94 7.12 34.22
C GLU A 54 -17.56 7.47 33.62
N SER A 55 -17.53 8.01 32.39
CA SER A 55 -16.29 8.43 31.75
C SER A 55 -15.59 9.58 32.47
N PHE A 56 -16.36 10.46 33.11
CA PHE A 56 -15.84 11.56 33.95
C PHE A 56 -15.11 11.02 35.19
N TRP A 57 -15.78 10.17 35.98
CA TRP A 57 -15.20 9.64 37.22
C TRP A 57 -14.07 8.62 36.97
N SER A 58 -14.12 7.90 35.85
CA SER A 58 -13.02 6.97 35.46
C SER A 58 -11.82 7.69 34.82
N GLY A 59 -11.90 9.00 34.56
CA GLY A 59 -10.85 9.76 33.87
C GLY A 59 -10.84 9.61 32.35
N LYS A 60 -11.61 8.70 31.77
CA LYS A 60 -11.66 8.44 30.32
C LYS A 60 -12.09 9.67 29.51
N TRP A 61 -13.00 10.48 30.04
CA TRP A 61 -13.44 11.69 29.36
C TRP A 61 -12.31 12.71 29.21
N PHE A 62 -11.47 12.87 30.22
CA PHE A 62 -10.33 13.79 30.16
C PHE A 62 -9.25 13.29 29.20
N SER A 63 -8.98 11.98 29.20
CA SER A 63 -8.08 11.35 28.24
C SER A 63 -8.62 11.50 26.81
N GLY A 64 -9.93 11.37 26.61
CA GLY A 64 -10.58 11.59 25.32
C GLY A 64 -10.46 13.04 24.82
N ILE A 65 -10.57 14.04 25.73
CA ILE A 65 -10.34 15.45 25.40
C ILE A 65 -8.88 15.68 25.00
N ASP A 66 -7.94 15.10 25.71
CA ASP A 66 -6.51 15.24 25.42
C ASP A 66 -6.17 14.67 24.04
N THR A 67 -6.67 13.46 23.74
CA THR A 67 -6.53 12.84 22.42
C THR A 67 -7.18 13.70 21.33
N TRP A 68 -8.43 14.14 21.54
CA TRP A 68 -9.11 15.00 20.58
C TRP A 68 -8.36 16.32 20.36
N TYR A 69 -7.87 16.94 21.43
CA TYR A 69 -7.15 18.22 21.33
C TYR A 69 -5.85 18.07 20.54
N ALA A 70 -5.08 17.02 20.81
CA ALA A 70 -3.84 16.76 20.11
C ALA A 70 -4.06 16.40 18.62
N ASP A 71 -5.09 15.59 18.35
CA ASP A 71 -5.39 15.10 17.01
C ASP A 71 -5.99 16.18 16.09
N THR A 72 -6.83 17.05 16.63
CA THR A 72 -7.52 18.11 15.88
C THR A 72 -6.91 19.50 16.05
N TYR A 73 -5.68 19.61 16.58
CA TYR A 73 -5.05 20.92 16.79
C TYR A 73 -4.95 21.71 15.48
N PRO A 74 -5.40 22.98 15.44
CA PRO A 74 -5.33 23.82 14.23
C PRO A 74 -3.88 23.92 13.73
N LEU A 75 -3.68 23.80 12.41
CA LEU A 75 -2.34 23.81 11.78
C LEU A 75 -1.43 22.65 12.20
N ARG A 76 -1.96 21.54 12.76
CA ARG A 76 -1.18 20.36 13.16
C ARG A 76 -0.25 19.89 12.05
N GLU A 77 -0.75 19.71 10.84
CA GLU A 77 0.04 19.26 9.69
C GLU A 77 1.16 20.24 9.31
N LEU A 78 0.86 21.54 9.38
CA LEU A 78 1.86 22.59 9.14
C LEU A 78 2.93 22.63 10.23
N LEU A 79 2.55 22.41 11.49
CA LEU A 79 3.50 22.37 12.62
C LEU A 79 4.41 21.12 12.54
N ILE A 80 3.85 19.97 12.17
CA ILE A 80 4.63 18.72 11.94
C ILE A 80 5.58 18.92 10.76
N GLY A 81 5.08 19.45 9.63
CA GLY A 81 5.90 19.76 8.47
C GLY A 81 6.98 20.81 8.77
N GLY A 82 6.63 21.86 9.52
CA GLY A 82 7.56 22.90 9.95
C GLY A 82 8.70 22.39 10.83
N ASN A 83 8.42 21.43 11.73
CA ASN A 83 9.46 20.78 12.52
C ASN A 83 10.45 20.00 11.64
N LYS A 84 9.96 19.31 10.62
CA LYS A 84 10.79 18.59 9.65
C LYS A 84 11.68 19.53 8.82
N VAL A 85 11.16 20.71 8.42
CA VAL A 85 11.94 21.77 7.76
C VAL A 85 13.04 22.29 8.68
N VAL A 86 12.74 22.51 9.96
CA VAL A 86 13.75 22.95 10.94
C VAL A 86 14.82 21.86 11.11
N GLN A 87 14.44 20.58 11.17
CA GLN A 87 15.43 19.49 11.25
C GLN A 87 16.31 19.41 10.01
N SER A 88 15.77 19.65 8.81
CA SER A 88 16.56 19.68 7.57
C SER A 88 17.60 20.79 7.54
N LEU A 89 17.42 21.88 8.28
CA LEU A 89 18.39 22.96 8.40
C LEU A 89 19.63 22.60 9.23
N TYR A 90 19.59 21.52 10.00
CA TYR A 90 20.73 21.04 10.80
C TYR A 90 21.74 20.17 10.05
N GLY A 91 21.48 19.81 8.81
CA GLY A 91 22.44 19.11 7.95
C GLY A 91 21.87 18.80 6.58
N ILE A 92 22.62 19.16 5.55
CA ILE A 92 22.33 18.72 4.19
C ILE A 92 22.70 17.23 4.14
N ARG A 93 21.69 16.35 4.21
CA ARG A 93 21.83 14.94 3.85
C ARG A 93 21.27 14.79 2.44
N SER A 94 22.07 14.34 1.51
CA SER A 94 21.65 14.06 0.14
C SER A 94 20.75 12.82 0.09
N ASP A 95 21.08 11.83 0.92
CA ASP A 95 20.40 10.54 0.98
C ASP A 95 19.98 10.21 2.43
N VAL A 96 18.80 9.63 2.61
CA VAL A 96 18.22 9.37 3.92
C VAL A 96 17.54 8.00 3.91
N ILE A 97 17.81 7.18 4.93
CA ILE A 97 17.06 5.96 5.22
C ILE A 97 16.07 6.27 6.34
N VAL A 98 14.80 5.95 6.11
CA VAL A 98 13.69 6.06 7.08
C VAL A 98 13.18 4.67 7.37
N GLY A 99 13.17 4.26 8.62
CA GLY A 99 12.83 2.91 9.08
C GLY A 99 14.02 2.19 9.70
N GLY A 100 13.77 1.02 10.29
CA GLY A 100 14.81 0.22 10.93
C GLY A 100 15.76 -0.44 9.92
N GLU A 101 16.99 -0.70 10.33
CA GLU A 101 17.89 -1.60 9.61
C GLU A 101 17.42 -3.04 9.84
N ASN A 102 16.62 -3.56 8.92
CA ASN A 102 16.34 -4.98 8.87
C ASN A 102 17.44 -5.68 8.06
N GLN A 103 17.70 -6.93 8.38
CA GLN A 103 18.55 -7.77 7.55
C GLN A 103 17.67 -8.84 6.92
N GLY A 104 17.69 -8.90 5.58
CA GLY A 104 17.06 -9.98 4.84
C GLY A 104 17.85 -11.28 5.06
N GLU A 105 17.14 -12.40 5.01
CA GLU A 105 17.76 -13.73 4.98
C GLU A 105 18.42 -13.97 3.62
N GLU A 106 19.38 -14.91 3.58
CA GLU A 106 19.96 -15.36 2.31
C GLU A 106 18.91 -16.13 1.51
N ILE A 107 18.78 -15.79 0.23
CA ILE A 107 17.83 -16.48 -0.66
C ILE A 107 18.44 -17.84 -1.03
N PRO A 108 17.74 -18.96 -0.75
CA PRO A 108 18.25 -20.28 -1.07
C PRO A 108 18.46 -20.49 -2.58
N ASP A 109 19.53 -21.19 -2.93
CA ASP A 109 19.79 -21.60 -4.31
C ASP A 109 18.73 -22.59 -4.82
N ILE A 110 18.15 -22.29 -5.97
CA ILE A 110 17.09 -23.09 -6.62
C ILE A 110 17.63 -24.10 -7.65
N GLU A 111 18.94 -24.18 -7.88
CA GLU A 111 19.56 -25.08 -8.89
C GLU A 111 19.41 -26.59 -8.59
N GLY A 112 18.88 -26.96 -7.42
CA GLY A 112 18.74 -28.35 -6.96
C GLY A 112 17.43 -29.08 -7.33
N GLY A 113 16.52 -28.44 -8.06
CA GLY A 113 15.18 -29.00 -8.36
C GLY A 113 14.14 -28.69 -7.26
N GLN A 114 12.85 -28.82 -7.59
CA GLN A 114 11.76 -28.64 -6.64
C GLN A 114 11.89 -29.64 -5.48
N GLY A 115 12.24 -29.14 -4.29
CA GLY A 115 12.10 -29.90 -3.07
C GLY A 115 10.62 -30.17 -2.75
N GLU A 116 10.34 -30.76 -1.59
CA GLU A 116 8.95 -30.91 -1.13
C GLU A 116 8.26 -29.55 -1.09
N LEU A 117 7.06 -29.47 -1.71
CA LEU A 117 6.30 -28.22 -1.76
C LEU A 117 5.86 -27.83 -0.34
N PRO A 118 5.92 -26.53 0.00
CA PRO A 118 5.48 -26.08 1.29
C PRO A 118 3.98 -26.31 1.49
N THR A 119 3.59 -26.65 2.71
CA THR A 119 2.19 -26.82 3.13
C THR A 119 1.82 -25.75 4.13
N LEU A 120 0.53 -25.43 4.22
CA LEU A 120 0.04 -24.46 5.20
C LEU A 120 0.51 -24.84 6.62
N PRO A 121 0.93 -23.84 7.43
CA PRO A 121 1.18 -24.06 8.84
C PRO A 121 -0.02 -24.76 9.50
N LYS A 122 0.22 -25.81 10.26
CA LYS A 122 -0.85 -26.43 11.02
C LYS A 122 -1.20 -25.47 12.15
N ASP A 123 -2.50 -25.20 12.33
CA ASP A 123 -3.00 -24.48 13.50
C ASP A 123 -2.41 -25.09 14.76
N ASP A 124 -1.56 -24.35 15.46
CA ASP A 124 -1.16 -24.69 16.82
C ASP A 124 -2.34 -24.28 17.73
N PRO A 125 -3.05 -25.23 18.37
CA PRO A 125 -4.20 -24.91 19.20
C PRO A 125 -3.87 -24.04 20.42
N GLU A 126 -2.58 -23.85 20.73
CA GLU A 126 -2.11 -22.96 21.79
C GLU A 126 -1.94 -21.50 21.33
N ASN A 127 -1.95 -21.23 20.04
CA ASN A 127 -1.81 -19.87 19.47
C ASN A 127 -3.16 -19.36 18.93
N LYS A 128 -4.26 -19.58 19.66
CA LYS A 128 -5.48 -18.77 19.51
C LYS A 128 -5.18 -17.40 20.10
N THR A 129 -4.46 -16.58 19.35
CA THR A 129 -4.49 -15.15 19.58
C THR A 129 -5.88 -14.69 19.19
N ASP A 130 -6.60 -14.25 20.22
CA ASP A 130 -7.89 -13.59 20.13
C ASP A 130 -7.94 -12.66 18.92
N ASP A 131 -9.07 -12.73 18.22
CA ASP A 131 -9.53 -11.69 17.31
C ASP A 131 -9.25 -10.36 17.99
N PRO A 132 -8.40 -9.47 17.45
CA PRO A 132 -8.13 -8.22 18.12
C PRO A 132 -9.42 -7.40 18.10
N GLN A 133 -10.21 -7.57 19.14
CA GLN A 133 -11.05 -6.47 19.58
C GLN A 133 -10.14 -5.26 19.64
N GLN A 134 -10.51 -4.22 18.92
CA GLN A 134 -9.90 -2.91 18.95
C GLN A 134 -9.53 -2.55 20.40
N ASP A 135 -8.34 -2.91 20.82
CA ASP A 135 -7.74 -2.36 22.00
C ASP A 135 -7.08 -1.05 21.59
N ASN A 136 -7.87 0.03 21.74
CA ASN A 136 -7.49 1.39 21.40
C ASN A 136 -6.43 1.95 22.36
N ASN A 137 -5.47 1.13 22.81
CA ASN A 137 -4.51 1.57 23.81
C ASN A 137 -3.11 0.98 23.62
N THR A 138 -2.63 0.88 22.38
CA THR A 138 -1.21 0.72 22.13
C THR A 138 -0.69 1.98 21.44
N GLU A 139 0.30 2.64 22.07
CA GLU A 139 1.16 3.57 21.36
C GLU A 139 1.56 2.91 20.03
N PRO A 140 1.53 3.65 18.89
CA PRO A 140 1.99 3.08 17.64
C PRO A 140 3.42 2.57 17.83
N PRO A 141 3.76 1.37 17.35
CA PRO A 141 5.12 0.86 17.44
C PRO A 141 6.07 1.90 16.87
N ARG A 142 7.07 2.29 17.63
CA ARG A 142 8.01 3.36 17.28
C ARG A 142 8.90 3.03 16.07
N ASP A 143 8.83 1.82 15.55
CA ASP A 143 9.74 1.27 14.53
C ASP A 143 9.03 0.67 13.31
N GLY A 144 7.75 0.91 13.09
CA GLY A 144 7.01 0.43 11.92
C GLY A 144 6.49 1.58 11.05
N ASN A 145 6.98 1.69 9.81
CA ASN A 145 6.39 2.59 8.83
C ASN A 145 5.08 1.97 8.32
N VAL A 146 3.96 2.35 8.91
CA VAL A 146 2.63 1.94 8.44
C VAL A 146 2.16 2.97 7.41
N SER A 147 1.78 2.52 6.21
CA SER A 147 1.15 3.38 5.23
C SER A 147 -0.26 3.77 5.68
N ALA A 148 -0.81 4.84 5.11
CA ALA A 148 -2.18 5.28 5.42
C ALA A 148 -3.24 4.22 5.09
N ASP A 149 -2.91 3.25 4.23
CA ASP A 149 -3.76 2.13 3.84
C ASP A 149 -3.53 0.88 4.71
N GLY A 150 -2.75 1.01 5.80
CA GLY A 150 -2.40 -0.10 6.70
C GLY A 150 -1.37 -1.08 6.12
N GLU A 151 -0.70 -0.70 5.03
CA GLU A 151 0.39 -1.46 4.45
C GLU A 151 1.71 -1.17 5.17
N MET A 152 2.47 -2.22 5.52
CA MET A 152 3.79 -2.07 6.12
C MET A 152 4.82 -1.76 5.04
N ILE A 153 5.61 -0.69 5.25
CA ILE A 153 6.79 -0.38 4.45
C ILE A 153 8.00 -0.63 5.34
N SER A 154 8.81 -1.63 5.00
CA SER A 154 9.95 -2.08 5.82
C SER A 154 11.02 -1.01 6.01
N GLY A 155 11.13 -0.07 5.04
CA GLY A 155 12.03 1.07 5.06
C GLY A 155 11.96 1.84 3.75
N ILE A 156 12.43 3.09 3.78
CA ILE A 156 12.48 3.96 2.61
C ILE A 156 13.90 4.53 2.52
N PHE A 157 14.55 4.32 1.39
CA PHE A 157 15.74 5.07 0.99
C PHE A 157 15.31 6.25 0.13
N VAL A 158 15.72 7.46 0.46
CA VAL A 158 15.40 8.65 -0.33
C VAL A 158 16.69 9.23 -0.87
N SER A 159 16.77 9.31 -2.20
CA SER A 159 17.86 9.96 -2.92
C SER A 159 17.30 11.06 -3.84
N GLY A 160 17.77 12.28 -3.66
CA GLY A 160 17.22 13.44 -4.36
C GLY A 160 15.74 13.69 -4.02
N ASN A 161 14.88 13.55 -5.02
CA ASN A 161 13.42 13.70 -4.92
C ASN A 161 12.64 12.39 -5.12
N VAL A 162 13.30 11.24 -5.00
CA VAL A 162 12.72 9.92 -5.21
C VAL A 162 12.86 9.08 -3.95
N GLY A 163 11.75 8.49 -3.50
CA GLY A 163 11.74 7.47 -2.46
C GLY A 163 11.83 6.07 -3.09
N TYR A 164 12.60 5.18 -2.46
CA TYR A 164 12.78 3.79 -2.85
C TYR A 164 12.43 2.89 -1.69
N GLY A 165 11.53 1.96 -1.89
CA GLY A 165 11.18 0.96 -0.89
C GLY A 165 12.30 -0.06 -0.70
N LEU A 166 12.56 -0.44 0.53
CA LEU A 166 13.59 -1.41 0.90
C LEU A 166 12.93 -2.76 1.18
N TYR A 167 13.36 -3.82 0.50
CA TYR A 167 12.83 -5.17 0.64
C TYR A 167 13.83 -6.08 1.34
N TYR A 168 13.33 -6.90 2.25
CA TYR A 168 14.11 -7.88 3.02
C TYR A 168 13.44 -9.24 2.93
N PHE A 169 14.10 -10.18 2.28
CA PHE A 169 13.59 -11.54 2.08
C PHE A 169 13.48 -12.29 3.40
N GLN A 170 12.40 -13.05 3.55
CA GLN A 170 12.14 -13.96 4.66
C GLN A 170 11.66 -15.29 4.10
N GLN A 171 12.46 -16.33 4.27
CA GLN A 171 12.20 -17.63 3.65
C GLN A 171 10.90 -18.25 4.15
N GLU A 172 10.67 -18.27 5.47
CA GLU A 172 9.48 -18.86 6.08
C GLU A 172 8.19 -18.22 5.54
N ASN A 173 8.14 -16.91 5.44
CA ASN A 173 6.98 -16.19 4.90
C ASN A 173 6.82 -16.42 3.39
N SER A 174 7.91 -16.48 2.63
CA SER A 174 7.88 -16.77 1.20
C SER A 174 7.36 -18.18 0.92
N ASP A 175 7.79 -19.18 1.71
CA ASP A 175 7.27 -20.54 1.66
C ASP A 175 5.80 -20.58 2.07
N TRP A 176 5.39 -19.81 3.08
CA TRP A 176 3.99 -19.71 3.48
C TRP A 176 3.10 -19.11 2.37
N TYR A 177 3.56 -18.05 1.69
CA TYR A 177 2.85 -17.50 0.53
C TYR A 177 2.65 -18.57 -0.57
N ALA A 178 3.71 -19.29 -0.92
CA ALA A 178 3.62 -20.38 -1.90
C ALA A 178 2.66 -21.50 -1.45
N ALA A 179 2.68 -21.87 -0.15
CA ALA A 179 1.77 -22.85 0.42
C ALA A 179 0.30 -22.43 0.32
N ILE A 180 0.01 -21.14 0.53
CA ILE A 180 -1.35 -20.60 0.36
C ILE A 180 -1.83 -20.76 -1.08
N LEU A 181 -0.97 -20.45 -2.07
CA LEU A 181 -1.32 -20.62 -3.49
C LEU A 181 -1.46 -22.08 -3.88
N ASN A 182 -0.62 -22.97 -3.35
CA ASN A 182 -0.72 -24.42 -3.58
C ASN A 182 -2.05 -24.98 -3.04
N GLU A 183 -2.51 -24.52 -1.86
CA GLU A 183 -3.81 -24.91 -1.34
C GLU A 183 -4.98 -24.31 -2.15
N MET A 184 -4.83 -23.06 -2.63
CA MET A 184 -5.84 -22.43 -3.50
C MET A 184 -6.00 -23.23 -4.80
N ASP A 185 -4.90 -23.58 -5.48
CA ASP A 185 -4.91 -24.36 -6.71
C ASP A 185 -5.58 -25.73 -6.51
N LYS A 186 -5.18 -26.44 -5.47
CA LYS A 186 -5.77 -27.72 -5.10
C LYS A 186 -7.29 -27.62 -4.89
N ARG A 187 -7.79 -26.54 -4.27
CA ARG A 187 -9.23 -26.34 -4.03
C ARG A 187 -9.98 -25.86 -5.27
N LEU A 188 -9.32 -25.14 -6.18
CA LEU A 188 -9.85 -24.82 -7.50
C LEU A 188 -10.09 -26.09 -8.32
N ALA A 189 -9.30 -27.14 -8.07
CA ALA A 189 -9.47 -28.48 -8.66
C ALA A 189 -9.62 -28.45 -10.19
N GLY A 190 -8.83 -27.62 -10.87
CA GLY A 190 -8.80 -27.46 -12.32
C GLY A 190 -10.04 -26.76 -12.92
N LYS A 191 -10.90 -26.12 -12.09
CA LYS A 191 -12.05 -25.33 -12.58
C LYS A 191 -11.63 -24.01 -13.20
N ALA A 192 -10.54 -23.44 -12.72
CA ALA A 192 -9.91 -22.23 -13.23
C ALA A 192 -8.40 -22.38 -13.22
N GLN A 193 -7.72 -21.69 -14.15
CA GLN A 193 -6.27 -21.57 -14.19
C GLN A 193 -5.84 -20.52 -13.16
N LEU A 194 -4.86 -20.87 -12.32
CA LEU A 194 -4.30 -19.97 -11.33
C LEU A 194 -3.00 -19.31 -11.85
N TYR A 195 -2.94 -18.00 -11.72
CA TYR A 195 -1.78 -17.17 -12.02
C TYR A 195 -1.34 -16.44 -10.77
N SER A 196 -0.03 -16.34 -10.53
CA SER A 196 0.58 -15.55 -9.47
C SER A 196 1.45 -14.47 -10.07
N LEU A 197 1.15 -13.21 -9.79
CA LEU A 197 1.97 -12.06 -10.14
C LEU A 197 2.47 -11.40 -8.86
N VAL A 198 3.74 -11.61 -8.53
CA VAL A 198 4.41 -10.89 -7.45
C VAL A 198 5.04 -9.63 -8.03
N ALA A 199 4.45 -8.48 -7.71
CA ALA A 199 4.88 -7.19 -8.21
C ALA A 199 6.12 -6.71 -7.43
N PRO A 200 7.27 -6.50 -8.08
CA PRO A 200 8.43 -5.91 -7.43
C PRO A 200 8.17 -4.44 -7.11
N ILE A 201 8.90 -3.93 -6.13
CA ILE A 201 8.88 -2.51 -5.77
C ILE A 201 10.08 -1.77 -6.38
N ASN A 202 9.98 -0.46 -6.42
CA ASN A 202 10.95 0.40 -7.11
C ASN A 202 12.40 0.25 -6.63
N GLY A 203 12.64 -0.06 -5.35
CA GLY A 203 14.00 -0.27 -4.83
C GLY A 203 14.74 -1.43 -5.48
N GLY A 204 14.04 -2.53 -5.81
CA GLY A 204 14.63 -3.66 -6.54
C GLY A 204 14.80 -3.40 -8.05
N VAL A 205 13.86 -2.65 -8.63
CA VAL A 205 13.83 -2.42 -10.08
C VAL A 205 14.72 -1.26 -10.50
N LEU A 206 14.66 -0.11 -9.82
CA LEU A 206 15.32 1.12 -10.24
C LEU A 206 16.73 1.30 -9.68
N LEU A 207 17.04 0.76 -8.50
CA LEU A 207 18.37 0.89 -7.93
C LEU A 207 19.36 -0.07 -8.61
N SER A 208 20.60 0.37 -8.78
CA SER A 208 21.66 -0.49 -9.29
C SER A 208 21.98 -1.62 -8.31
N ASP A 209 22.43 -2.77 -8.83
CA ASP A 209 22.78 -3.94 -8.00
C ASP A 209 23.90 -3.61 -6.99
N SER A 210 24.80 -2.67 -7.31
CA SER A 210 25.84 -2.20 -6.38
C SER A 210 25.26 -1.43 -5.22
N LEU A 211 24.25 -0.56 -5.47
CA LEU A 211 23.60 0.23 -4.43
C LEU A 211 22.66 -0.65 -3.58
N GLN A 212 21.98 -1.61 -4.18
CA GLN A 212 21.17 -2.58 -3.44
C GLN A 212 22.04 -3.38 -2.44
N LYS A 213 23.25 -3.79 -2.84
CA LYS A 213 24.22 -4.44 -1.94
C LYS A 213 24.72 -3.52 -0.83
N GLU A 214 24.99 -2.25 -1.14
CA GLU A 214 25.40 -1.26 -0.14
C GLU A 214 24.30 -0.99 0.88
N LEU A 215 23.03 -0.98 0.46
CA LEU A 215 21.85 -0.82 1.31
C LEU A 215 21.44 -2.12 2.03
N HIS A 216 22.14 -3.23 1.78
CA HIS A 216 21.85 -4.55 2.35
C HIS A 216 20.42 -5.04 2.12
N ILE A 217 19.79 -4.64 1.02
CA ILE A 217 18.45 -5.11 0.63
C ILE A 217 18.55 -6.38 -0.21
N SER A 218 17.51 -7.21 -0.12
CA SER A 218 17.47 -8.48 -0.84
C SER A 218 17.17 -8.29 -2.33
N ASP A 219 17.76 -9.14 -3.16
CA ASP A 219 17.48 -9.20 -4.59
C ASP A 219 16.04 -9.67 -4.83
N GLN A 220 15.18 -8.77 -5.34
CA GLN A 220 13.77 -9.07 -5.55
C GLN A 220 13.54 -10.03 -6.73
N ARG A 221 14.42 -10.05 -7.73
CA ARG A 221 14.34 -11.00 -8.85
C ARG A 221 14.52 -12.43 -8.33
N GLU A 222 15.58 -12.65 -7.56
CA GLU A 222 15.88 -13.97 -6.99
C GLU A 222 14.81 -14.38 -5.96
N ALA A 223 14.29 -13.46 -5.16
CA ALA A 223 13.21 -13.72 -4.22
C ALA A 223 11.91 -14.16 -4.95
N ILE A 224 11.53 -13.48 -6.03
CA ILE A 224 10.35 -13.85 -6.84
C ILE A 224 10.56 -15.24 -7.48
N ARG A 225 11.74 -15.51 -8.04
CA ARG A 225 12.08 -16.81 -8.60
C ARG A 225 12.04 -17.92 -7.55
N TYR A 226 12.56 -17.65 -6.35
CA TYR A 226 12.45 -18.58 -5.24
C TYR A 226 10.98 -18.89 -4.92
N ILE A 227 10.13 -17.88 -4.73
CA ILE A 227 8.71 -18.05 -4.48
C ILE A 227 8.05 -18.92 -5.57
N TYR A 228 8.30 -18.62 -6.83
CA TYR A 228 7.72 -19.39 -7.95
C TYR A 228 8.24 -20.82 -8.00
N SER A 229 9.48 -21.08 -7.61
CA SER A 229 10.02 -22.44 -7.51
C SER A 229 9.34 -23.29 -6.42
N ARG A 230 8.68 -22.63 -5.44
CA ARG A 230 7.96 -23.28 -4.34
C ARG A 230 6.47 -23.48 -4.62
N MET A 231 5.96 -23.07 -5.78
CA MET A 231 4.58 -23.27 -6.20
C MET A 231 4.39 -24.58 -6.97
N ALA A 232 3.17 -25.13 -6.93
CA ALA A 232 2.81 -26.29 -7.73
C ALA A 232 2.95 -26.01 -9.24
N ALA A 233 3.28 -27.04 -10.02
CA ALA A 233 3.58 -26.89 -11.44
C ALA A 233 2.39 -26.37 -12.29
N ASP A 234 1.17 -26.52 -11.81
CA ASP A 234 -0.04 -26.05 -12.48
C ASP A 234 -0.32 -24.57 -12.23
N ILE A 235 0.42 -23.91 -11.33
CA ILE A 235 0.32 -22.49 -11.05
C ILE A 235 1.27 -21.72 -11.97
N ASN A 236 0.75 -20.78 -12.74
CA ASN A 236 1.58 -19.95 -13.62
C ASN A 236 2.15 -18.74 -12.86
N GLY A 237 3.46 -18.76 -12.58
CA GLY A 237 4.19 -17.58 -12.11
C GLY A 237 4.38 -16.57 -13.26
N VAL A 238 3.87 -15.35 -13.09
CA VAL A 238 3.97 -14.30 -14.10
C VAL A 238 5.24 -13.48 -13.86
N GLU A 239 6.25 -13.71 -14.68
CA GLU A 239 7.55 -13.03 -14.60
C GLU A 239 7.44 -11.59 -15.10
N VAL A 240 7.50 -10.61 -14.18
CA VAL A 240 7.36 -9.18 -14.51
C VAL A 240 8.62 -8.38 -14.24
N PHE A 241 9.56 -8.91 -13.43
CA PHE A 241 10.74 -8.16 -12.98
C PHE A 241 11.59 -7.69 -14.16
N ASP A 242 11.95 -8.58 -15.06
CA ASP A 242 12.82 -8.25 -16.20
C ASP A 242 12.14 -7.27 -17.17
N ALA A 243 10.83 -7.45 -17.41
CA ALA A 243 10.06 -6.52 -18.23
C ALA A 243 10.04 -5.09 -17.65
N LEU A 244 9.96 -4.94 -16.32
CA LEU A 244 10.06 -3.63 -15.67
C LEU A 244 11.50 -3.10 -15.69
N ARG A 245 12.49 -3.97 -15.50
CA ARG A 245 13.91 -3.60 -15.51
C ARG A 245 14.38 -3.06 -16.87
N GLU A 246 13.79 -3.54 -17.97
CA GLU A 246 14.05 -3.03 -19.34
C GLU A 246 13.57 -1.59 -19.55
N HIS A 247 12.69 -1.08 -18.71
CA HIS A 247 12.06 0.24 -18.82
C HIS A 247 12.41 1.20 -17.66
N VAL A 248 13.58 1.02 -17.01
CA VAL A 248 14.01 1.85 -15.86
C VAL A 248 14.19 3.32 -16.20
N ASP A 249 14.40 3.66 -17.47
CA ASP A 249 14.53 5.04 -17.94
C ASP A 249 13.18 5.74 -18.13
N GLU A 250 12.07 5.02 -17.94
CA GLU A 250 10.71 5.54 -18.04
C GLU A 250 10.09 5.76 -16.65
N TYR A 251 9.00 6.52 -16.61
CA TYR A 251 8.29 6.81 -15.36
C TYR A 251 7.36 5.66 -14.97
N ILE A 252 7.96 4.52 -14.60
CA ILE A 252 7.23 3.27 -14.27
C ILE A 252 6.91 3.12 -12.78
N TYR A 253 7.48 3.96 -11.92
CA TYR A 253 7.15 4.05 -10.49
C TYR A 253 6.98 5.51 -10.07
N PHE A 254 6.08 5.76 -9.13
CA PHE A 254 5.96 7.08 -8.50
C PHE A 254 7.21 7.40 -7.68
N HIS A 255 7.54 8.68 -7.58
CA HIS A 255 8.68 9.17 -6.80
C HIS A 255 8.32 9.34 -5.32
N THR A 256 7.08 9.73 -5.03
CA THR A 256 6.59 10.05 -3.68
C THR A 256 5.72 8.94 -3.07
N ASP A 257 5.51 7.84 -3.83
CA ASP A 257 4.63 6.73 -3.46
C ASP A 257 5.28 5.38 -3.73
N HIS A 258 4.81 4.34 -3.04
CA HIS A 258 5.35 2.99 -3.16
C HIS A 258 4.84 2.20 -4.38
N HIS A 259 3.79 2.66 -5.04
CA HIS A 259 3.20 1.97 -6.18
C HIS A 259 3.98 2.19 -7.48
N TRP A 260 3.83 1.26 -8.40
CA TRP A 260 4.09 1.53 -9.80
C TRP A 260 3.11 2.57 -10.37
N THR A 261 3.50 3.25 -11.46
CA THR A 261 2.57 4.05 -12.25
C THR A 261 1.69 3.13 -13.12
N ALA A 262 0.68 3.69 -13.79
CA ALA A 262 -0.07 2.93 -14.77
C ALA A 262 0.82 2.41 -15.91
N LEU A 263 1.91 3.10 -16.26
CA LEU A 263 2.88 2.62 -17.25
C LEU A 263 3.62 1.38 -16.74
N GLY A 264 4.08 1.36 -15.50
CA GLY A 264 4.67 0.17 -14.88
C GLY A 264 3.69 -1.00 -14.82
N ALA A 265 2.44 -0.73 -14.42
CA ALA A 265 1.36 -1.71 -14.44
C ALA A 265 1.06 -2.24 -15.86
N TYR A 266 1.19 -1.39 -16.89
CA TYR A 266 1.04 -1.81 -18.28
C TYR A 266 2.09 -2.85 -18.70
N TYR A 267 3.36 -2.65 -18.36
CA TYR A 267 4.39 -3.65 -18.65
C TYR A 267 4.13 -4.97 -17.93
N ALA A 268 3.69 -4.92 -16.68
CA ALA A 268 3.29 -6.12 -15.95
C ALA A 268 2.06 -6.81 -16.57
N TYR A 269 1.05 -6.02 -16.99
CA TYR A 269 -0.12 -6.52 -17.72
C TYR A 269 0.27 -7.25 -19.00
N THR A 270 1.24 -6.75 -19.78
CA THR A 270 1.66 -7.42 -21.01
C THR A 270 2.24 -8.82 -20.75
N GLN A 271 2.91 -9.02 -19.61
CA GLN A 271 3.42 -10.35 -19.24
C GLN A 271 2.29 -11.28 -18.79
N TYR A 272 1.33 -10.77 -17.99
CA TYR A 272 0.14 -11.55 -17.65
C TYR A 272 -0.65 -11.95 -18.89
N ALA A 273 -0.92 -11.02 -19.81
CA ALA A 273 -1.65 -11.30 -21.03
C ALA A 273 -0.97 -12.42 -21.83
N LYS A 274 0.35 -12.38 -21.99
CA LYS A 274 1.12 -13.45 -22.65
C LYS A 274 0.98 -14.79 -21.92
N ALA A 275 1.09 -14.79 -20.59
CA ALA A 275 0.96 -16.01 -19.78
C ALA A 275 -0.45 -16.62 -19.87
N ALA A 276 -1.48 -15.79 -19.97
CA ALA A 276 -2.88 -16.18 -20.14
C ALA A 276 -3.27 -16.49 -21.60
N GLY A 277 -2.32 -16.42 -22.54
CA GLY A 277 -2.61 -16.66 -23.95
C GLY A 277 -3.41 -15.54 -24.64
N LEU A 278 -3.47 -14.35 -24.02
CA LEU A 278 -4.13 -13.17 -24.55
C LEU A 278 -3.17 -12.33 -25.40
N THR A 279 -3.69 -11.55 -26.33
CA THR A 279 -2.90 -10.59 -27.09
C THR A 279 -2.94 -9.24 -26.40
N PRO A 280 -1.83 -8.73 -25.85
CA PRO A 280 -1.83 -7.44 -25.18
C PRO A 280 -2.27 -6.31 -26.13
N HIS A 281 -3.11 -5.41 -25.64
CA HIS A 281 -3.42 -4.16 -26.34
C HIS A 281 -2.26 -3.19 -26.26
N MET A 282 -2.07 -2.38 -27.30
CA MET A 282 -1.04 -1.35 -27.32
C MET A 282 -1.46 -0.16 -26.45
N LEU A 283 -0.51 0.48 -25.76
CA LEU A 283 -0.79 1.55 -24.81
C LEU A 283 -1.50 2.76 -25.47
N ASP A 284 -1.17 3.06 -26.72
CA ASP A 284 -1.76 4.16 -27.50
C ASP A 284 -3.23 3.94 -27.92
N GLN A 285 -3.77 2.74 -27.68
CA GLN A 285 -5.20 2.44 -27.91
C GLN A 285 -6.08 2.94 -26.75
N PHE A 286 -5.50 3.20 -25.57
CA PHE A 286 -6.23 3.65 -24.39
C PHE A 286 -6.28 5.18 -24.30
N GLU A 287 -7.40 5.73 -23.85
CA GLU A 287 -7.53 7.18 -23.59
C GLU A 287 -6.73 7.53 -22.32
N GLN A 288 -5.70 8.36 -22.48
CA GLN A 288 -4.88 8.85 -21.37
C GLN A 288 -5.56 10.03 -20.66
N VAL A 289 -5.54 10.03 -19.33
CA VAL A 289 -5.93 11.15 -18.47
C VAL A 289 -4.87 11.40 -17.41
N GLU A 290 -4.75 12.65 -16.93
CA GLU A 290 -3.70 13.07 -16.03
C GLU A 290 -4.25 13.81 -14.80
N PHE A 291 -3.71 13.50 -13.62
CA PHE A 291 -4.06 14.14 -12.35
C PHE A 291 -2.78 14.59 -11.64
N PRO A 292 -2.38 15.85 -11.79
CA PRO A 292 -1.17 16.39 -11.19
C PRO A 292 -1.28 16.58 -9.68
N ASN A 293 -0.12 16.84 -9.04
CA ASN A 293 0.02 17.13 -7.61
C ASN A 293 -0.32 15.94 -6.71
N PHE A 294 0.15 14.74 -7.05
CA PHE A 294 0.08 13.58 -6.19
C PHE A 294 1.27 13.53 -5.23
N LEU A 295 0.99 13.38 -3.94
CA LEU A 295 1.97 13.15 -2.88
C LEU A 295 1.58 11.86 -2.15
N GLY A 296 2.33 10.81 -2.43
CA GLY A 296 2.00 9.48 -1.98
C GLY A 296 2.59 9.09 -0.61
N THR A 297 2.65 7.79 -0.39
CA THR A 297 2.94 7.17 0.91
C THR A 297 4.38 7.46 1.38
N TYR A 298 5.36 7.44 0.50
CA TYR A 298 6.75 7.78 0.88
C TYR A 298 6.85 9.18 1.46
N TYR A 299 6.15 10.15 0.86
CA TYR A 299 6.09 11.49 1.42
C TYR A 299 5.31 11.53 2.73
N SER A 300 4.12 10.92 2.80
CA SER A 300 3.28 10.97 4.01
C SER A 300 3.96 10.32 5.23
N VAL A 301 4.70 9.22 5.03
CA VAL A 301 5.44 8.54 6.11
C VAL A 301 6.71 9.29 6.49
N SER A 302 7.54 9.70 5.52
CA SER A 302 8.83 10.33 5.79
C SER A 302 8.74 11.83 6.07
N GLY A 303 7.80 12.53 5.41
CA GLY A 303 7.67 13.98 5.38
C GLY A 303 8.94 14.70 4.89
N ILE A 304 9.74 14.04 4.06
CA ILE A 304 10.99 14.60 3.54
C ILE A 304 10.67 15.72 2.54
N THR A 305 11.24 16.89 2.77
CA THR A 305 10.93 18.11 2.02
C THR A 305 11.20 17.97 0.52
N SER A 306 12.25 17.24 0.11
CA SER A 306 12.54 17.05 -1.31
C SER A 306 11.46 16.24 -2.04
N LEU A 307 10.82 15.28 -1.38
CA LEU A 307 9.65 14.57 -1.93
C LEU A 307 8.46 15.51 -2.05
N GLY A 308 8.13 16.25 -0.97
CA GLY A 308 7.00 17.18 -0.96
C GLY A 308 7.10 18.35 -1.94
N ALA A 309 8.33 18.77 -2.28
CA ALA A 309 8.58 19.82 -3.26
C ALA A 309 8.42 19.38 -4.73
N ASN A 310 8.37 18.06 -4.97
CA ASN A 310 8.32 17.47 -6.30
C ASN A 310 7.17 16.44 -6.39
N PRO A 311 5.90 16.88 -6.35
CA PRO A 311 4.75 15.99 -6.42
C PRO A 311 4.70 15.24 -7.77
N ASP A 312 4.21 14.03 -7.73
CA ASP A 312 3.97 13.18 -8.88
C ASP A 312 2.75 13.65 -9.71
N THR A 313 2.60 13.08 -10.89
CA THR A 313 1.36 13.13 -11.68
C THR A 313 0.85 11.70 -11.85
N VAL A 314 -0.39 11.45 -11.45
CA VAL A 314 -1.06 10.19 -11.76
C VAL A 314 -1.55 10.26 -13.21
N ILE A 315 -0.94 9.42 -14.05
CA ILE A 315 -1.41 9.19 -15.43
C ILE A 315 -2.23 7.91 -15.39
N ALA A 316 -3.45 7.94 -15.94
CA ALA A 316 -4.32 6.78 -16.00
C ALA A 316 -4.80 6.55 -17.43
N TYR A 317 -5.08 5.30 -17.77
CA TYR A 317 -5.51 4.85 -19.08
C TYR A 317 -6.90 4.22 -18.98
N LYS A 318 -7.90 4.83 -19.62
CA LYS A 318 -9.27 4.31 -19.58
C LYS A 318 -9.42 3.09 -20.46
N PRO A 319 -10.14 2.05 -20.01
CA PRO A 319 -10.49 0.92 -20.87
C PRO A 319 -11.27 1.37 -22.12
N MET A 320 -11.10 0.64 -23.21
CA MET A 320 -11.70 0.96 -24.51
C MET A 320 -13.19 0.60 -24.57
N GLY A 321 -13.55 -0.60 -24.13
CA GLY A 321 -14.93 -1.10 -24.25
C GLY A 321 -15.87 -0.49 -23.22
N THR A 322 -15.45 -0.32 -21.99
CA THR A 322 -16.24 0.32 -20.95
C THR A 322 -15.39 0.81 -19.77
N ASN A 323 -15.69 1.99 -19.26
CA ASN A 323 -15.13 2.53 -18.02
C ASN A 323 -16.11 2.39 -16.83
N LYS A 324 -17.24 1.69 -17.00
CA LYS A 324 -18.26 1.54 -15.95
C LYS A 324 -18.00 0.28 -15.15
N MET A 325 -18.16 0.39 -13.84
CA MET A 325 -18.04 -0.73 -12.92
C MET A 325 -19.10 -0.66 -11.82
N LYS A 326 -19.27 -1.76 -11.10
CA LYS A 326 -20.00 -1.79 -9.83
C LYS A 326 -19.02 -2.16 -8.72
N MET A 327 -19.08 -1.46 -7.61
CA MET A 327 -18.31 -1.79 -6.40
C MET A 327 -19.24 -2.09 -5.24
N THR A 328 -18.89 -3.08 -4.44
CA THR A 328 -19.66 -3.47 -3.25
C THR A 328 -18.80 -3.20 -2.02
N MET A 329 -19.33 -2.40 -1.12
CA MET A 329 -18.68 -2.02 0.13
C MET A 329 -18.77 -3.14 1.18
N ALA A 330 -18.04 -2.99 2.29
CA ALA A 330 -18.02 -3.99 3.37
C ALA A 330 -19.40 -4.21 4.05
N ASP A 331 -20.31 -3.24 3.98
CA ASP A 331 -21.69 -3.34 4.47
C ASP A 331 -22.65 -4.01 3.46
N GLY A 332 -22.16 -4.42 2.29
CA GLY A 332 -22.91 -5.02 1.20
C GLY A 332 -23.58 -4.01 0.25
N THR A 333 -23.46 -2.72 0.50
CA THR A 333 -24.00 -1.68 -0.39
C THR A 333 -23.24 -1.65 -1.71
N THR A 334 -23.96 -1.65 -2.83
CA THR A 334 -23.38 -1.62 -4.18
C THR A 334 -23.58 -0.25 -4.82
N TYR A 335 -22.52 0.28 -5.42
CA TYR A 335 -22.51 1.54 -6.14
C TYR A 335 -22.08 1.36 -7.59
N ASP A 336 -22.68 2.14 -8.49
CA ASP A 336 -22.14 2.35 -9.83
C ASP A 336 -20.94 3.28 -9.73
N TRP A 337 -19.82 2.91 -10.34
CA TRP A 337 -18.57 3.65 -10.29
C TRP A 337 -17.82 3.60 -11.62
N LEU A 338 -16.60 4.11 -11.66
CA LEU A 338 -15.74 4.11 -12.85
C LEU A 338 -14.44 3.33 -12.57
N VAL A 339 -13.98 2.59 -13.56
CA VAL A 339 -12.68 1.88 -13.52
C VAL A 339 -11.54 2.87 -13.42
N VAL A 340 -11.59 3.93 -14.22
CA VAL A 340 -10.72 5.12 -14.09
C VAL A 340 -11.62 6.31 -13.77
N ASN A 341 -11.50 6.80 -12.52
CA ASN A 341 -12.30 7.87 -11.97
C ASN A 341 -11.60 9.23 -12.10
N ASP A 342 -12.37 10.31 -12.24
CA ASP A 342 -11.84 11.66 -12.17
C ASP A 342 -11.55 12.06 -10.72
N VAL A 343 -10.28 12.22 -10.42
CA VAL A 343 -9.77 12.61 -9.10
C VAL A 343 -9.18 14.01 -9.09
N SER A 344 -9.51 14.85 -10.09
CA SER A 344 -9.01 16.23 -10.17
C SER A 344 -9.29 17.03 -8.91
N GLY A 345 -10.50 16.84 -8.33
CA GLY A 345 -10.95 17.49 -7.10
C GLY A 345 -10.47 16.84 -5.78
N TYR A 346 -9.71 15.73 -5.86
CA TYR A 346 -9.25 15.04 -4.64
C TYR A 346 -7.99 15.70 -4.08
N GLY A 347 -7.78 15.55 -2.77
CA GLY A 347 -6.54 15.95 -2.11
C GLY A 347 -5.30 15.27 -2.73
N SER A 348 -4.13 15.87 -2.51
CA SER A 348 -2.88 15.40 -3.14
C SER A 348 -2.56 13.94 -2.80
N SER A 349 -2.87 13.46 -1.61
CA SER A 349 -2.63 12.09 -1.18
C SER A 349 -3.64 11.07 -1.72
N MET A 350 -4.76 11.52 -2.30
CA MET A 350 -5.89 10.66 -2.70
C MET A 350 -5.94 10.34 -4.20
N LYS A 351 -4.99 10.87 -4.99
CA LYS A 351 -5.07 10.78 -6.45
C LYS A 351 -4.84 9.39 -7.03
N TYR A 352 -4.17 8.49 -6.29
CA TYR A 352 -4.08 7.06 -6.66
C TYR A 352 -5.47 6.38 -6.68
N GLY A 353 -6.46 6.92 -5.97
CA GLY A 353 -7.86 6.51 -6.06
C GLY A 353 -8.53 6.71 -7.44
N ALA A 354 -7.79 7.18 -8.45
CA ALA A 354 -8.20 7.15 -9.84
C ALA A 354 -8.47 5.73 -10.36
N PHE A 355 -7.79 4.73 -9.80
CA PHE A 355 -7.81 3.36 -10.31
C PHE A 355 -8.80 2.47 -9.56
N ALA A 356 -9.63 1.73 -10.31
CA ALA A 356 -10.45 0.59 -9.88
C ALA A 356 -11.35 0.82 -8.65
N GLY A 357 -11.67 2.08 -8.32
CA GLY A 357 -12.42 2.44 -7.12
C GLY A 357 -11.65 2.26 -5.81
N GLY A 358 -10.32 2.03 -5.87
CA GLY A 358 -9.46 1.79 -4.72
C GLY A 358 -9.61 0.38 -4.12
N ASP A 359 -9.41 0.26 -2.81
CA ASP A 359 -9.34 -1.03 -2.12
C ASP A 359 -10.71 -1.46 -1.58
N GLN A 360 -11.60 -1.87 -2.48
CA GLN A 360 -12.95 -2.31 -2.14
C GLN A 360 -13.01 -3.84 -1.99
N PRO A 361 -13.89 -4.36 -1.11
CA PRO A 361 -14.02 -5.80 -0.90
C PRO A 361 -14.33 -6.57 -2.18
N TYR A 362 -15.18 -6.03 -3.05
CA TYR A 362 -15.61 -6.69 -4.28
C TYR A 362 -16.02 -5.65 -5.33
N SER A 363 -15.59 -5.87 -6.55
CA SER A 363 -16.01 -5.07 -7.70
C SER A 363 -16.14 -5.92 -8.95
N VAL A 364 -16.90 -5.41 -9.93
CA VAL A 364 -17.13 -6.09 -11.20
C VAL A 364 -17.31 -5.09 -12.34
N VAL A 365 -16.75 -5.46 -13.49
CA VAL A 365 -17.06 -4.87 -14.81
C VAL A 365 -17.74 -5.92 -15.66
N GLU A 366 -18.79 -5.52 -16.37
CA GLU A 366 -19.32 -6.22 -17.53
C GLU A 366 -18.96 -5.41 -18.77
N ASN A 367 -18.12 -5.97 -19.63
CA ASN A 367 -17.75 -5.34 -20.90
C ASN A 367 -18.77 -5.73 -21.99
N PRO A 368 -19.59 -4.79 -22.48
CA PRO A 368 -20.63 -5.09 -23.46
C PRO A 368 -20.10 -5.39 -24.88
N GLU A 369 -18.84 -5.07 -25.15
CA GLU A 369 -18.17 -5.34 -26.42
C GLU A 369 -17.73 -6.81 -26.56
N ILE A 370 -17.68 -7.55 -25.45
CA ILE A 370 -17.29 -8.97 -25.38
C ILE A 370 -18.53 -9.78 -24.98
N THR A 371 -18.88 -10.82 -25.76
CA THR A 371 -20.10 -11.60 -25.55
C THR A 371 -19.86 -13.10 -25.54
N ASP A 372 -18.64 -13.52 -25.20
CA ASP A 372 -18.19 -14.93 -25.22
C ASP A 372 -18.34 -15.67 -23.90
N GLY A 373 -18.79 -14.99 -22.84
CA GLY A 373 -18.91 -15.54 -21.48
C GLY A 373 -17.60 -15.66 -20.74
N SER A 374 -16.50 -15.11 -21.26
CA SER A 374 -15.19 -15.11 -20.58
C SER A 374 -15.24 -14.35 -19.27
N ALA A 375 -14.59 -14.93 -18.23
CA ALA A 375 -14.58 -14.33 -16.90
C ALA A 375 -13.25 -14.53 -16.19
N CYS A 376 -12.73 -13.46 -15.59
CA CYS A 376 -11.52 -13.46 -14.78
C CYS A 376 -11.80 -12.91 -13.37
N LEU A 377 -11.13 -13.49 -12.35
CA LEU A 377 -11.09 -12.99 -10.98
C LEU A 377 -9.68 -12.51 -10.66
N VAL A 378 -9.54 -11.27 -10.23
CA VAL A 378 -8.28 -10.73 -9.70
C VAL A 378 -8.37 -10.64 -8.18
N ILE A 379 -7.51 -11.36 -7.47
CA ILE A 379 -7.32 -11.29 -6.02
C ILE A 379 -6.11 -10.40 -5.78
N LYS A 380 -6.32 -9.21 -5.22
CA LYS A 380 -5.30 -8.17 -5.26
C LYS A 380 -5.10 -7.43 -3.94
N ASP A 381 -3.96 -6.77 -3.84
CA ASP A 381 -3.72 -5.59 -3.00
C ASP A 381 -3.84 -4.30 -3.83
N SER A 382 -3.40 -3.18 -3.30
CA SER A 382 -3.48 -1.87 -3.95
C SER A 382 -2.68 -1.76 -5.27
N TYR A 383 -1.65 -2.59 -5.46
CA TYR A 383 -0.91 -2.64 -6.74
C TYR A 383 -1.80 -3.06 -7.92
N GLY A 384 -2.74 -3.96 -7.66
CA GLY A 384 -3.69 -4.41 -8.69
C GLY A 384 -4.58 -3.28 -9.22
N ASN A 385 -4.81 -2.22 -8.45
CA ASN A 385 -5.68 -1.12 -8.87
C ASN A 385 -5.26 -0.52 -10.21
N ALA A 386 -3.97 -0.26 -10.40
CA ALA A 386 -3.45 0.32 -11.65
C ALA A 386 -3.40 -0.68 -12.83
N LEU A 387 -3.46 -1.99 -12.57
CA LEU A 387 -3.44 -3.04 -13.60
C LEU A 387 -4.85 -3.38 -14.10
N ILE A 388 -5.88 -3.31 -13.26
CA ILE A 388 -7.28 -3.61 -13.58
C ILE A 388 -7.76 -2.95 -14.89
N PRO A 389 -7.50 -1.66 -15.17
CA PRO A 389 -7.98 -1.03 -16.39
C PRO A 389 -7.60 -1.75 -17.69
N TYR A 390 -6.41 -2.34 -17.74
CA TYR A 390 -5.92 -3.05 -18.91
C TYR A 390 -6.56 -4.42 -19.13
N LEU A 391 -7.15 -5.02 -18.08
CA LEU A 391 -7.80 -6.32 -18.16
C LEU A 391 -9.25 -6.24 -18.67
N VAL A 392 -9.90 -5.08 -18.57
CA VAL A 392 -11.31 -4.90 -18.91
C VAL A 392 -11.62 -5.31 -20.35
N ASP A 393 -10.69 -5.08 -21.27
CA ASP A 393 -10.89 -5.34 -22.69
C ASP A 393 -10.51 -6.75 -23.15
N HIS A 394 -10.29 -7.67 -22.17
CA HIS A 394 -10.00 -9.07 -22.44
C HIS A 394 -11.09 -10.04 -22.00
N TYR A 395 -12.00 -9.61 -21.14
CA TYR A 395 -13.02 -10.47 -20.56
C TYR A 395 -14.41 -9.82 -20.63
N GLN A 396 -15.43 -10.62 -20.87
CA GLN A 396 -16.81 -10.14 -20.75
C GLN A 396 -17.09 -9.72 -19.31
N TYR A 397 -16.60 -10.50 -18.34
CA TYR A 397 -16.77 -10.21 -16.93
C TYR A 397 -15.40 -10.17 -16.24
N LEU A 398 -15.03 -9.03 -15.69
CA LEU A 398 -13.85 -8.88 -14.87
C LEU A 398 -14.27 -8.63 -13.42
N TYR A 399 -13.97 -9.58 -12.56
CA TYR A 399 -14.19 -9.49 -11.11
C TYR A 399 -12.88 -9.20 -10.41
N TRP A 400 -12.91 -8.40 -9.34
CA TRP A 400 -11.77 -8.30 -8.45
C TRP A 400 -12.19 -8.16 -7.00
N ILE A 401 -11.36 -8.68 -6.13
CA ILE A 401 -11.51 -8.63 -4.69
C ILE A 401 -10.21 -8.16 -4.06
N ASP A 402 -10.35 -7.37 -3.00
CA ASP A 402 -9.23 -7.12 -2.10
C ASP A 402 -9.26 -8.17 -0.99
N PHE A 403 -8.21 -9.00 -0.93
CA PHE A 403 -8.14 -10.13 0.01
C PHE A 403 -8.21 -9.71 1.48
N ARG A 404 -7.87 -8.46 1.77
CA ARG A 404 -7.89 -7.88 3.12
C ARG A 404 -9.32 -7.65 3.63
N TYR A 405 -10.28 -7.43 2.73
CA TYR A 405 -11.63 -6.98 3.06
C TYR A 405 -12.73 -7.92 2.60
N TYR A 406 -12.50 -8.73 1.57
CA TYR A 406 -13.50 -9.68 1.07
C TYR A 406 -13.81 -10.79 2.08
N LYS A 407 -15.09 -11.07 2.32
CA LYS A 407 -15.55 -12.05 3.31
C LYS A 407 -16.23 -13.30 2.70
N GLY A 408 -16.46 -13.32 1.39
CA GLY A 408 -17.08 -14.44 0.69
C GLY A 408 -16.09 -15.57 0.38
N SER A 409 -16.63 -16.69 -0.15
CA SER A 409 -15.84 -17.80 -0.70
C SER A 409 -15.41 -17.48 -2.13
N ILE A 410 -14.12 -17.61 -2.43
CA ILE A 410 -13.59 -17.46 -3.80
C ILE A 410 -14.03 -18.64 -4.68
N TYR A 411 -14.19 -19.83 -4.10
CA TYR A 411 -14.55 -21.05 -4.84
C TYR A 411 -16.02 -21.01 -5.28
N ASP A 412 -16.91 -20.48 -4.42
CA ASP A 412 -18.30 -20.25 -4.79
C ASP A 412 -18.40 -19.20 -5.89
N LEU A 413 -17.64 -18.11 -5.78
CA LEU A 413 -17.58 -17.06 -6.79
C LEU A 413 -17.08 -17.62 -8.15
N VAL A 414 -16.00 -18.42 -8.15
CA VAL A 414 -15.47 -19.08 -9.35
C VAL A 414 -16.53 -20.00 -9.98
N ALA A 415 -17.23 -20.79 -9.17
CA ALA A 415 -18.25 -21.71 -9.66
C ALA A 415 -19.50 -20.99 -10.19
N GLU A 416 -20.04 -20.02 -9.44
CA GLU A 416 -21.25 -19.28 -9.79
C GLU A 416 -21.07 -18.39 -11.04
N LYS A 417 -19.90 -17.78 -11.18
CA LYS A 417 -19.57 -16.88 -12.28
C LYS A 417 -18.85 -17.54 -13.44
N ASN A 418 -18.65 -18.88 -13.36
CA ASN A 418 -17.93 -19.67 -14.39
C ASN A 418 -16.56 -19.07 -14.75
N ILE A 419 -15.82 -18.57 -13.74
CA ILE A 419 -14.51 -17.94 -13.89
C ILE A 419 -13.50 -18.99 -14.37
N LYS A 420 -12.67 -18.64 -15.34
CA LYS A 420 -11.66 -19.53 -15.92
C LYS A 420 -10.24 -19.12 -15.60
N ASP A 421 -10.02 -17.85 -15.31
CA ASP A 421 -8.72 -17.30 -14.94
C ASP A 421 -8.81 -16.65 -13.56
N VAL A 422 -7.92 -17.03 -12.66
CA VAL A 422 -7.75 -16.44 -11.34
C VAL A 422 -6.34 -15.87 -11.25
N LEU A 423 -6.21 -14.55 -11.16
CA LEU A 423 -4.95 -13.85 -10.98
C LEU A 423 -4.81 -13.41 -9.52
N VAL A 424 -3.81 -13.93 -8.82
CA VAL A 424 -3.38 -13.40 -7.51
C VAL A 424 -2.25 -12.40 -7.75
N LEU A 425 -2.53 -11.13 -7.54
CA LEU A 425 -1.58 -10.03 -7.70
C LEU A 425 -1.25 -9.43 -6.33
N GLN A 426 0.00 -9.56 -5.92
CA GLN A 426 0.51 -9.07 -4.65
C GLN A 426 1.80 -8.28 -4.85
N GLN A 427 1.96 -7.16 -4.16
CA GLN A 427 3.29 -6.56 -4.03
C GLN A 427 4.22 -7.48 -3.25
N ILE A 428 5.50 -7.45 -3.56
CA ILE A 428 6.49 -8.34 -2.94
C ILE A 428 6.55 -8.20 -1.40
N TYR A 429 6.25 -7.05 -0.83
CA TYR A 429 6.18 -6.88 0.64
C TYR A 429 5.19 -7.82 1.30
N ASN A 430 4.03 -8.06 0.67
CA ASN A 430 3.01 -8.94 1.24
C ASN A 430 3.47 -10.40 1.34
N THR A 431 4.43 -10.82 0.52
CA THR A 431 5.01 -12.17 0.59
C THR A 431 5.93 -12.36 1.79
N GLY A 432 6.36 -11.26 2.43
CA GLY A 432 7.15 -11.24 3.65
C GLY A 432 6.36 -10.80 4.90
N ASP A 433 5.10 -10.33 4.75
CA ASP A 433 4.27 -9.84 5.85
C ASP A 433 3.33 -10.93 6.38
N SER A 434 3.61 -11.41 7.59
CA SER A 434 2.79 -12.43 8.25
C SER A 434 1.33 -11.98 8.48
N GLY A 435 1.07 -10.67 8.63
CA GLY A 435 -0.28 -10.12 8.76
C GLY A 435 -1.08 -10.22 7.47
N ALA A 436 -0.45 -9.90 6.33
CA ALA A 436 -1.04 -10.07 5.00
C ALA A 436 -1.26 -11.55 4.68
N LEU A 437 -0.27 -12.40 4.98
CA LEU A 437 -0.36 -13.84 4.75
C LEU A 437 -1.49 -14.50 5.53
N LYS A 438 -1.70 -14.14 6.81
CA LYS A 438 -2.85 -14.61 7.60
C LYS A 438 -4.19 -14.26 6.96
N LYS A 439 -4.33 -13.04 6.43
CA LYS A 439 -5.56 -12.61 5.74
C LYS A 439 -5.77 -13.37 4.43
N LEU A 440 -4.71 -13.58 3.64
CA LEU A 440 -4.77 -14.33 2.40
C LEU A 440 -5.08 -15.80 2.66
N GLN A 441 -4.44 -16.43 3.66
CA GLN A 441 -4.76 -17.79 4.08
C GLN A 441 -6.22 -17.92 4.51
N ALA A 442 -6.71 -17.00 5.36
CA ALA A 442 -8.08 -17.00 5.82
C ALA A 442 -9.10 -16.85 4.67
N LEU A 443 -8.74 -16.16 3.57
CA LEU A 443 -9.54 -16.11 2.36
C LEU A 443 -9.57 -17.47 1.65
N VAL A 444 -8.43 -18.13 1.52
CA VAL A 444 -8.26 -19.42 0.82
C VAL A 444 -8.96 -20.56 1.59
N GLU A 445 -9.01 -20.50 2.90
CA GLU A 445 -9.62 -21.54 3.73
C GLU A 445 -11.15 -21.48 3.79
N ARG A 446 -11.79 -20.40 3.34
CA ARG A 446 -13.26 -20.25 3.25
C ARG A 446 -13.83 -21.03 2.07
#